data_881c4b282a4d3b8efaceaad29d5e11f6
#
_entry.id   881c4b282a4d3b8efaceaad29d5e11f6
#
_cell.length_a   1.000
_cell.length_b   1.000
_cell.length_c   1.000
_cell.angle_alpha   90.00
_cell.angle_beta   90.00
_cell.angle_gamma   90.00
#
_symmetry.space_group_name_H-M   'P 1'
#
loop_
_entity.id
_entity.type
_entity.pdbx_description
1 polymer ?
#
loop_
_entity_poly.entity_id
_entity_poly.type
_entity_poly.pdbx_seq_one_letter_code
_entity_poly.pdbx_strand_id
1 'polypeptide(L)'
;TLEEGIQVNPAATAHESYQFDQEGHSLTLGYEIRLGDRGFFHSGDTIVTRELIDKLQKSHGIDAAMIPINGRDLERNERDIVGNMNSREACWFASAIGADLTIPLHYDMIGGNEENPLIFADYMERHYPKKKYHIFRLGERYIL
;
A
#
# COMPACT_ATOMS: atom_id res chain seq x y z
N THR A 1 -21.84 -6.15 9.63
CA THR A 1 -21.32 -6.72 10.91
C THR A 1 -20.05 -7.49 10.57
N LEU A 2 -18.91 -7.08 11.13
CA LEU A 2 -17.68 -7.85 11.02
C LEU A 2 -17.83 -9.11 11.89
N GLU A 3 -17.26 -10.22 11.45
CA GLU A 3 -17.20 -11.44 12.25
C GLU A 3 -16.42 -11.21 13.55
N GLU A 4 -16.74 -11.99 14.58
CA GLU A 4 -16.06 -11.93 15.87
C GLU A 4 -14.56 -12.19 15.69
N GLY A 5 -13.71 -11.28 16.18
CA GLY A 5 -12.26 -11.37 16.03
C GLY A 5 -11.64 -10.60 14.86
N ILE A 6 -12.44 -9.94 14.01
CA ILE A 6 -11.94 -9.06 12.95
C ILE A 6 -12.12 -7.61 13.38
N GLN A 7 -11.01 -6.86 13.37
CA GLN A 7 -11.03 -5.41 13.59
C GLN A 7 -10.53 -4.70 12.32
N VAL A 8 -11.22 -3.66 11.90
CA VAL A 8 -10.83 -2.82 10.74
C VAL A 8 -10.78 -1.38 11.19
N ASN A 9 -9.59 -0.79 11.08
CA ASN A 9 -9.34 0.61 11.42
C ASN A 9 -8.99 1.41 10.15
N PRO A 10 -9.77 2.41 9.78
CA PRO A 10 -9.45 3.24 8.62
C PRO A 10 -8.23 4.12 8.92
N ALA A 11 -7.39 4.29 7.90
CA ALA A 11 -6.28 5.21 7.87
C ALA A 11 -6.51 6.21 6.74
N ALA A 12 -6.53 7.50 7.04
CA ALA A 12 -6.52 8.52 6.00
C ALA A 12 -5.29 8.34 5.11
N THR A 13 -5.51 8.35 3.80
CA THR A 13 -4.48 8.27 2.78
C THR A 13 -4.52 9.50 1.87
N ALA A 14 -3.53 9.68 1.01
CA ALA A 14 -3.46 10.80 0.11
C ALA A 14 -3.17 10.28 -1.31
N HIS A 15 -4.11 10.47 -2.24
CA HIS A 15 -3.85 10.11 -3.64
C HIS A 15 -2.89 11.11 -4.30
N GLU A 16 -3.10 12.41 -4.13
CA GLU A 16 -2.15 13.49 -4.41
C GLU A 16 -1.89 14.32 -3.15
N SER A 17 -2.96 14.54 -2.39
CA SER A 17 -2.99 15.24 -1.12
C SER A 17 -4.10 14.68 -0.25
N TYR A 18 -4.05 14.96 1.03
CA TYR A 18 -5.18 14.64 1.91
C TYR A 18 -6.40 15.48 1.54
N GLN A 19 -7.52 14.82 1.34
CA GLN A 19 -8.80 15.45 1.04
C GLN A 19 -9.83 15.02 2.08
N PHE A 20 -10.63 15.97 2.53
CA PHE A 20 -11.63 15.75 3.57
C PHE A 20 -12.98 16.31 3.12
N ASP A 21 -14.06 15.68 3.57
CA ASP A 21 -15.40 16.20 3.42
C ASP A 21 -15.68 17.37 4.39
N GLN A 22 -16.90 17.88 4.36
CA GLN A 22 -17.32 18.99 5.23
C GLN A 22 -17.38 18.60 6.72
N GLU A 23 -17.44 17.32 7.01
CA GLU A 23 -17.47 16.75 8.37
C GLU A 23 -16.07 16.36 8.88
N GLY A 24 -15.04 16.51 8.03
CA GLY A 24 -13.64 16.19 8.36
C GLY A 24 -13.27 14.71 8.15
N HIS A 25 -14.09 13.92 7.45
CA HIS A 25 -13.75 12.56 7.08
C HIS A 25 -12.85 12.54 5.84
N SER A 26 -11.84 11.69 5.85
CA SER A 26 -10.95 11.51 4.69
C SER A 26 -11.71 10.90 3.51
N LEU A 27 -11.52 11.48 2.32
CA LEU A 27 -12.11 10.98 1.09
C LEU A 27 -11.36 9.77 0.51
N THR A 28 -10.10 9.54 0.93
CA THR A 28 -9.29 8.38 0.55
C THR A 28 -8.83 7.63 1.77
N LEU A 29 -8.95 6.31 1.76
CA LEU A 29 -8.69 5.45 2.91
C LEU A 29 -7.84 4.25 2.56
N GLY A 30 -6.88 3.96 3.43
CA GLY A 30 -6.32 2.64 3.64
C GLY A 30 -6.96 1.98 4.87
N TYR A 31 -6.67 0.71 5.08
CA TYR A 31 -7.26 -0.05 6.17
C TYR A 31 -6.21 -0.88 6.89
N GLU A 32 -6.13 -0.68 8.20
CA GLU A 32 -5.47 -1.63 9.09
C GLU A 32 -6.48 -2.70 9.50
N ILE A 33 -6.17 -3.95 9.22
CA ILE A 33 -7.04 -5.08 9.49
C ILE A 33 -6.34 -5.98 10.49
N ARG A 34 -7.03 -6.33 11.56
CA ARG A 34 -6.56 -7.27 12.57
C ARG A 34 -7.41 -8.54 12.52
N LEU A 35 -6.72 -9.67 12.46
CA LEU A 35 -7.32 -10.99 12.51
C LEU A 35 -6.59 -11.81 13.58
N GLY A 36 -7.14 -11.85 14.78
CA GLY A 36 -6.42 -12.35 15.95
C GLY A 36 -5.12 -11.58 16.18
N ASP A 37 -4.00 -12.28 16.23
CA ASP A 37 -2.67 -11.68 16.44
C ASP A 37 -2.04 -11.14 15.13
N ARG A 38 -2.67 -11.39 13.97
CA ARG A 38 -2.16 -10.95 12.67
C ARG A 38 -2.60 -9.55 12.30
N GLY A 39 -1.67 -8.77 11.77
CA GLY A 39 -1.89 -7.41 11.30
C GLY A 39 -1.70 -7.28 9.80
N PHE A 40 -2.66 -6.68 9.11
CA PHE A 40 -2.61 -6.42 7.68
C PHE A 40 -2.82 -4.94 7.45
N PHE A 41 -2.16 -4.41 6.42
CA PHE A 41 -2.43 -3.07 5.94
C PHE A 41 -2.72 -3.11 4.44
N HIS A 42 -3.89 -2.62 4.06
CA HIS A 42 -4.23 -2.35 2.66
C HIS A 42 -4.22 -0.84 2.46
N SER A 43 -3.31 -0.34 1.64
CA SER A 43 -3.12 1.10 1.53
C SER A 43 -4.25 1.83 0.80
N GLY A 44 -5.04 1.13 -0.02
CA GLY A 44 -5.79 1.80 -1.07
C GLY A 44 -4.84 2.51 -2.03
N ASP A 45 -5.35 3.44 -2.79
CA ASP A 45 -4.58 4.31 -3.66
C ASP A 45 -3.97 5.45 -2.85
N THR A 46 -2.65 5.55 -2.85
CA THR A 46 -1.95 6.55 -2.04
C THR A 46 -0.52 6.81 -2.51
N ILE A 47 -0.06 8.01 -2.22
CA ILE A 47 1.37 8.36 -2.20
C ILE A 47 1.94 8.13 -0.80
N VAL A 48 3.26 8.21 -0.67
CA VAL A 48 3.91 8.18 0.64
C VAL A 48 3.75 9.53 1.34
N THR A 49 3.30 9.48 2.60
CA THR A 49 3.26 10.66 3.47
C THR A 49 3.88 10.34 4.83
N ARG A 50 4.42 11.35 5.48
CA ARG A 50 5.00 11.18 6.82
C ARG A 50 3.92 10.81 7.84
N GLU A 51 2.76 11.43 7.72
CA GLU A 51 1.61 11.22 8.61
C GLU A 51 1.13 9.76 8.59
N LEU A 52 1.07 9.15 7.40
CA LEU A 52 0.69 7.75 7.25
C LEU A 52 1.74 6.81 7.86
N ILE A 53 3.03 7.08 7.64
CA ILE A 53 4.12 6.32 8.27
C ILE A 53 4.03 6.42 9.79
N ASP A 54 3.94 7.62 10.34
CA ASP A 54 3.92 7.86 11.78
C ASP A 54 2.70 7.22 12.45
N LYS A 55 1.57 7.15 11.74
CA LYS A 55 0.37 6.43 12.19
C LYS A 55 0.63 4.93 12.25
N LEU A 56 1.12 4.34 11.15
CA LEU A 56 1.31 2.89 11.05
C LEU A 56 2.45 2.36 11.94
N GLN A 57 3.48 3.16 12.19
CA GLN A 57 4.53 2.81 13.16
C GLN A 57 4.03 2.70 14.61
N LYS A 58 2.90 3.33 14.92
CA LYS A 58 2.27 3.23 16.26
C LYS A 58 1.33 2.03 16.36
N SER A 59 1.05 1.35 15.27
CA SER A 59 0.20 0.16 15.27
C SER A 59 0.94 -1.09 15.79
N HIS A 60 0.19 -2.17 16.02
CA HIS A 60 0.70 -3.40 16.66
C HIS A 60 1.40 -4.36 15.68
N GLY A 61 2.26 -3.84 14.80
CA GLY A 61 2.96 -4.62 13.79
C GLY A 61 2.10 -4.92 12.55
N ILE A 62 2.76 -5.08 11.41
CA ILE A 62 2.14 -5.35 10.12
C ILE A 62 2.79 -6.61 9.53
N ASP A 63 2.08 -7.73 9.60
CA ASP A 63 2.55 -9.00 9.03
C ASP A 63 2.57 -8.93 7.50
N ALA A 64 1.54 -8.30 6.89
CA ALA A 64 1.54 -8.07 5.44
C ALA A 64 0.98 -6.70 5.07
N ALA A 65 1.66 -6.01 4.15
CA ALA A 65 1.23 -4.74 3.57
C ALA A 65 0.97 -4.88 2.08
N MET A 66 -0.22 -4.50 1.64
CA MET A 66 -0.67 -4.44 0.25
C MET A 66 -0.57 -2.99 -0.23
N ILE A 67 0.33 -2.72 -1.18
CA ILE A 67 0.79 -1.36 -1.50
C ILE A 67 0.84 -1.15 -3.01
N PRO A 68 0.31 -0.04 -3.56
CA PRO A 68 0.36 0.24 -4.99
C PRO A 68 1.79 0.56 -5.43
N ILE A 69 2.12 0.19 -6.67
CA ILE A 69 3.45 0.43 -7.26
C ILE A 69 3.42 1.08 -8.63
N ASN A 70 2.25 1.39 -9.17
CA ASN A 70 2.09 1.92 -10.53
C ASN A 70 2.73 3.30 -10.75
N GLY A 71 3.06 4.03 -9.69
CA GLY A 71 3.77 5.29 -9.77
C GLY A 71 2.93 6.43 -10.36
N ARG A 72 3.62 7.51 -10.70
CA ARG A 72 3.06 8.73 -11.32
C ARG A 72 4.13 9.40 -12.17
N ASP A 73 3.71 10.07 -13.21
CA ASP A 73 4.57 10.88 -14.09
C ASP A 73 3.78 11.99 -14.79
N LEU A 74 4.48 12.89 -15.46
CA LEU A 74 3.87 14.05 -16.11
C LEU A 74 2.90 13.65 -17.21
N GLU A 75 3.24 12.65 -18.04
CA GLU A 75 2.38 12.21 -19.15
C GLU A 75 1.03 11.70 -18.65
N ARG A 76 1.04 10.90 -17.58
CA ARG A 76 -0.18 10.41 -16.96
C ARG A 76 -0.98 11.55 -16.32
N ASN A 77 -0.32 12.47 -15.64
CA ASN A 77 -0.99 13.63 -15.02
C ASN A 77 -1.65 14.54 -16.07
N GLU A 78 -1.03 14.76 -17.24
CA GLU A 78 -1.64 15.51 -18.34
C GLU A 78 -2.86 14.81 -18.94
N ARG A 79 -3.05 13.53 -18.67
CA ARG A 79 -4.21 12.72 -19.07
C ARG A 79 -5.20 12.50 -17.92
N ASP A 80 -5.12 13.27 -16.86
CA ASP A 80 -5.93 13.14 -15.64
C ASP A 80 -5.82 11.75 -14.97
N ILE A 81 -4.70 11.05 -15.18
CA ILE A 81 -4.42 9.78 -14.52
C ILE A 81 -3.61 10.08 -13.26
N VAL A 82 -4.30 10.11 -12.14
CA VAL A 82 -3.68 10.30 -10.83
C VAL A 82 -2.94 9.04 -10.43
N GLY A 83 -1.66 9.18 -10.10
CA GLY A 83 -0.81 8.06 -9.77
C GLY A 83 -0.66 7.82 -8.27
N ASN A 84 0.03 6.75 -7.95
CA ASN A 84 0.29 6.27 -6.60
C ASN A 84 1.80 6.30 -6.28
N MET A 85 2.21 5.58 -5.24
CA MET A 85 3.62 5.28 -5.00
C MET A 85 4.23 4.59 -6.22
N ASN A 86 5.46 4.93 -6.57
CA ASN A 86 6.26 4.13 -7.48
C ASN A 86 6.95 2.98 -6.74
N SER A 87 7.59 2.06 -7.46
CA SER A 87 8.25 0.88 -6.89
C SER A 87 9.27 1.21 -5.80
N ARG A 88 10.05 2.30 -5.94
CA ARG A 88 11.02 2.72 -4.92
C ARG A 88 10.34 3.23 -3.65
N GLU A 89 9.34 4.07 -3.83
CA GLU A 89 8.56 4.64 -2.72
C GLU A 89 7.84 3.52 -1.95
N ALA A 90 7.26 2.55 -2.66
CA ALA A 90 6.58 1.41 -2.04
C ALA A 90 7.54 0.53 -1.21
N CYS A 91 8.73 0.23 -1.74
CA CYS A 91 9.75 -0.53 -1.00
C CYS A 91 10.21 0.22 0.27
N TRP A 92 10.47 1.52 0.13
CA TRP A 92 10.88 2.35 1.27
C TRP A 92 9.76 2.46 2.31
N PHE A 93 8.53 2.71 1.87
CA PHE A 93 7.35 2.82 2.74
C PHE A 93 7.12 1.51 3.51
N ALA A 94 7.11 0.35 2.83
CA ALA A 94 6.96 -0.95 3.47
C ALA A 94 8.03 -1.21 4.55
N SER A 95 9.27 -0.83 4.25
CA SER A 95 10.37 -0.92 5.23
C SER A 95 10.16 0.03 6.40
N ALA A 96 9.74 1.28 6.14
CA ALA A 96 9.53 2.31 7.16
C ALA A 96 8.41 1.95 8.12
N ILE A 97 7.31 1.36 7.65
CA ILE A 97 6.19 0.91 8.50
C ILE A 97 6.46 -0.44 9.17
N GLY A 98 7.59 -1.07 8.91
CA GLY A 98 7.98 -2.34 9.54
C GLY A 98 7.27 -3.57 9.00
N ALA A 99 6.68 -3.53 7.80
CA ALA A 99 5.99 -4.68 7.22
C ALA A 99 6.92 -5.88 7.06
N ASP A 100 6.45 -7.08 7.43
CA ASP A 100 7.20 -8.33 7.29
C ASP A 100 7.12 -8.86 5.86
N LEU A 101 5.94 -8.80 5.26
CA LEU A 101 5.68 -9.17 3.87
C LEU A 101 5.11 -7.96 3.12
N THR A 102 5.62 -7.67 1.92
CA THR A 102 5.07 -6.64 1.05
C THR A 102 4.44 -7.27 -0.19
N ILE A 103 3.21 -6.89 -0.49
CA ILE A 103 2.45 -7.36 -1.65
C ILE A 103 2.21 -6.14 -2.56
N PRO A 104 2.86 -6.07 -3.73
CA PRO A 104 2.62 -4.99 -4.67
C PRO A 104 1.23 -5.11 -5.29
N LEU A 105 0.55 -3.98 -5.43
CA LEU A 105 -0.77 -3.84 -6.02
C LEU A 105 -0.76 -2.83 -7.17
N HIS A 106 -1.88 -2.75 -7.89
CA HIS A 106 -2.21 -1.70 -8.85
C HIS A 106 -1.21 -1.56 -10.00
N TYR A 107 -0.58 -2.67 -10.43
CA TYR A 107 0.42 -2.63 -11.48
C TYR A 107 -0.08 -3.13 -12.85
N ASP A 108 -1.26 -3.75 -12.93
CA ASP A 108 -1.82 -4.36 -14.16
C ASP A 108 -3.33 -4.14 -14.34
N MET A 109 -3.95 -3.28 -13.53
CA MET A 109 -5.41 -3.15 -13.44
C MET A 109 -6.00 -2.18 -14.47
N ILE A 110 -5.28 -1.12 -14.84
CA ILE A 110 -5.77 -0.03 -15.70
C ILE A 110 -4.80 0.20 -16.84
N GLY A 111 -5.28 0.05 -18.10
CA GLY A 111 -4.50 0.29 -19.29
C GLY A 111 -3.93 1.72 -19.34
N GLY A 112 -2.64 1.85 -19.62
CA GLY A 112 -1.92 3.13 -19.59
C GLY A 112 -1.52 3.62 -18.20
N ASN A 113 -1.80 2.82 -17.16
CA ASN A 113 -1.38 3.06 -15.78
C ASN A 113 -0.71 1.81 -15.18
N GLU A 114 -0.14 0.98 -16.04
CA GLU A 114 0.55 -0.24 -15.64
C GLU A 114 1.98 0.06 -15.18
N GLU A 115 2.52 -0.87 -14.40
CA GLU A 115 3.93 -0.89 -14.02
C GLU A 115 4.44 -2.34 -14.06
N ASN A 116 5.71 -2.53 -14.36
CA ASN A 116 6.33 -3.85 -14.31
C ASN A 116 6.68 -4.22 -12.84
N PRO A 117 6.00 -5.21 -12.24
CA PRO A 117 6.27 -5.59 -10.84
C PRO A 117 7.67 -6.17 -10.62
N LEU A 118 8.40 -6.55 -11.68
CA LEU A 118 9.79 -6.99 -11.56
C LEU A 118 10.73 -5.84 -11.20
N ILE A 119 10.38 -4.58 -11.50
CA ILE A 119 11.13 -3.40 -11.04
C ILE A 119 11.05 -3.28 -9.51
N PHE A 120 9.87 -3.50 -8.95
CA PHE A 120 9.68 -3.57 -7.51
C PHE A 120 10.48 -4.72 -6.89
N ALA A 121 10.43 -5.92 -7.48
CA ALA A 121 11.16 -7.09 -7.01
C ALA A 121 12.69 -6.85 -7.01
N ASP A 122 13.24 -6.36 -8.13
CA ASP A 122 14.67 -6.03 -8.23
C ASP A 122 15.09 -5.00 -7.16
N TYR A 123 14.26 -4.00 -6.91
CA TYR A 123 14.57 -2.99 -5.91
C TYR A 123 14.51 -3.54 -4.47
N MET A 124 13.54 -4.41 -4.17
CA MET A 124 13.48 -5.14 -2.88
C MET A 124 14.73 -5.98 -2.66
N GLU A 125 15.13 -6.81 -3.62
CA GLU A 125 16.31 -7.67 -3.52
C GLU A 125 17.61 -6.87 -3.27
N ARG A 126 17.78 -5.75 -3.97
CA ARG A 126 19.00 -4.94 -3.87
C ARG A 126 19.08 -4.11 -2.61
N HIS A 127 17.97 -3.53 -2.16
CA HIS A 127 17.99 -2.52 -1.10
C HIS A 127 17.38 -2.99 0.21
N TYR A 128 16.55 -4.03 0.18
CA TYR A 128 15.86 -4.58 1.36
C TYR A 128 15.94 -6.11 1.42
N PRO A 129 17.12 -6.74 1.29
CA PRO A 129 17.28 -8.19 1.11
C PRO A 129 16.79 -9.03 2.31
N LYS A 130 16.48 -8.40 3.43
CA LYS A 130 15.93 -9.06 4.63
C LYS A 130 14.40 -8.98 4.71
N LYS A 131 13.77 -8.21 3.82
CA LYS A 131 12.32 -8.05 3.76
C LYS A 131 11.74 -9.02 2.75
N LYS A 132 10.58 -9.58 3.07
CA LYS A 132 9.86 -10.50 2.19
C LYS A 132 8.92 -9.72 1.28
N TYR A 133 8.72 -10.21 0.08
CA TYR A 133 7.69 -9.73 -0.83
C TYR A 133 7.08 -10.91 -1.60
N HIS A 134 5.87 -10.72 -2.11
CA HIS A 134 5.21 -11.70 -2.98
C HIS A 134 4.38 -10.99 -4.05
N ILE A 135 4.60 -11.38 -5.31
CA ILE A 135 3.82 -10.91 -6.46
C ILE A 135 2.80 -11.99 -6.79
N PHE A 136 1.54 -11.74 -6.45
CA PHE A 136 0.46 -12.71 -6.63
C PHE A 136 0.07 -12.90 -8.10
N ARG A 137 -0.26 -14.14 -8.44
CA ARG A 137 -1.04 -14.47 -9.63
C ARG A 137 -2.53 -14.44 -9.31
N LEU A 138 -3.35 -14.16 -10.30
CA LEU A 138 -4.79 -14.17 -10.12
C LEU A 138 -5.27 -15.52 -9.59
N GLY A 139 -6.02 -15.52 -8.48
CA GLY A 139 -6.53 -16.70 -7.83
C GLY A 139 -5.52 -17.50 -6.97
N GLU A 140 -4.29 -17.02 -6.84
CA GLU A 140 -3.30 -17.63 -5.99
C GLU A 140 -3.66 -17.50 -4.51
N ARG A 141 -3.32 -18.53 -3.73
CA ARG A 141 -3.47 -18.54 -2.26
C ARG A 141 -2.08 -18.51 -1.61
N TYR A 142 -1.96 -17.74 -0.55
CA TYR A 142 -0.76 -17.65 0.26
C TYR A 142 -1.10 -17.92 1.73
N ILE A 143 -0.25 -18.66 2.42
CA ILE A 143 -0.39 -18.93 3.86
C ILE A 143 0.71 -18.18 4.59
N LEU A 144 0.32 -17.26 5.48
CA LEU A 144 1.21 -16.45 6.33
C LEU A 144 1.61 -17.20 7.60
#